data_2bdf82bf6fc0da528f599d04a0ef6245
#
_entry.id   2bdf82bf6fc0da528f599d04a0ef6245
#
_cell.length_a   1.000
_cell.length_b   1.000
_cell.length_c   1.000
_cell.angle_alpha   90.00
_cell.angle_beta   90.00
_cell.angle_gamma   90.00
#
_symmetry.space_group_name_H-M   'P 1'
#
loop_
_entity.id
_entity.type
_entity.pdbx_description
1 polymer ?
#
loop_
_entity_poly.entity_id
_entity_poly.type
_entity_poly.pdbx_seq_one_letter_code
_entity_poly.pdbx_strand_id
1 'polypeptide(L)'
;MKFRSFSALAPALIALVAMFSVAQETLAQEAPRVKFATNAGDFVVEVYPDKAPKTVENFLQYVKDKHYDGTIFHRVIDNFMVQGGGFDARYSEKKTRAPVAHEGREALAKGGLKNLVGTLAMARTNDPQSATAQFFINVKDNAFLDPSTQDFGYTVFGKVTSGMEVIQKIKAVPTGPAGPFGSDAPKTPIIINSATLVK
;
A
#
# COMPACT_ATOMS: atom_id res chain seq x y z
N MET A 1 -73.31 -57.61 -23.44
CA MET A 1 -72.68 -56.87 -22.30
C MET A 1 -71.48 -56.08 -22.82
N LYS A 2 -71.61 -54.75 -22.95
CA LYS A 2 -70.56 -53.87 -23.49
C LYS A 2 -69.95 -53.13 -22.35
N PHE A 3 -68.66 -53.36 -22.07
CA PHE A 3 -67.89 -52.54 -21.14
C PHE A 3 -67.19 -51.43 -21.92
N ARG A 4 -67.48 -50.17 -21.56
CA ARG A 4 -66.84 -48.99 -22.09
C ARG A 4 -65.67 -48.68 -21.20
N SER A 5 -64.41 -48.66 -21.76
CA SER A 5 -63.25 -48.12 -21.13
C SER A 5 -63.25 -46.59 -21.18
N PHE A 6 -63.11 -45.93 -20.03
CA PHE A 6 -62.87 -44.51 -19.94
C PHE A 6 -61.34 -44.31 -19.78
N SER A 7 -60.74 -43.69 -20.80
CA SER A 7 -59.37 -43.21 -20.73
C SER A 7 -59.36 -41.83 -20.04
N ALA A 8 -58.75 -41.71 -18.91
CA ALA A 8 -58.49 -40.43 -18.26
C ALA A 8 -57.15 -39.85 -18.76
N LEU A 9 -57.19 -38.71 -19.46
CA LEU A 9 -56.02 -37.90 -19.74
C LEU A 9 -55.66 -37.08 -18.50
N ALA A 10 -54.44 -37.25 -17.98
CA ALA A 10 -53.86 -36.36 -17.00
C ALA A 10 -53.08 -35.25 -17.70
N PRO A 11 -53.30 -33.97 -17.36
CA PRO A 11 -52.47 -32.89 -17.89
C PRO A 11 -51.13 -32.83 -17.14
N ALA A 12 -50.04 -32.98 -17.88
CA ALA A 12 -48.68 -32.75 -17.36
C ALA A 12 -48.46 -31.24 -17.12
N LEU A 13 -48.35 -30.86 -15.87
CA LEU A 13 -48.00 -29.50 -15.45
C LEU A 13 -46.49 -29.35 -15.58
N ILE A 14 -45.99 -28.70 -16.64
CA ILE A 14 -44.60 -28.33 -16.82
C ILE A 14 -44.36 -27.07 -15.96
N ALA A 15 -43.75 -27.24 -14.80
CA ALA A 15 -43.26 -26.13 -13.97
C ALA A 15 -41.95 -25.60 -14.58
N LEU A 16 -42.02 -24.47 -15.29
CA LEU A 16 -40.85 -23.74 -15.79
C LEU A 16 -40.23 -23.00 -14.62
N VAL A 17 -39.21 -23.60 -13.98
CA VAL A 17 -38.37 -22.92 -12.94
C VAL A 17 -37.41 -21.98 -13.69
N ALA A 18 -37.79 -20.72 -13.82
CA ALA A 18 -36.87 -19.67 -14.25
C ALA A 18 -35.83 -19.45 -13.17
N MET A 19 -34.63 -20.01 -13.33
CA MET A 19 -33.44 -19.65 -12.52
C MET A 19 -33.05 -18.23 -12.88
N PHE A 20 -33.46 -17.26 -12.07
CA PHE A 20 -32.85 -15.94 -12.05
C PHE A 20 -31.45 -16.08 -11.46
N SER A 21 -30.42 -16.22 -12.29
CA SER A 21 -29.05 -16.00 -11.93
C SER A 21 -28.90 -14.50 -11.66
N VAL A 22 -28.98 -14.10 -10.38
CA VAL A 22 -28.56 -12.78 -9.94
C VAL A 22 -27.03 -12.79 -10.03
N ALA A 23 -26.49 -12.24 -11.11
CA ALA A 23 -25.09 -11.90 -11.18
C ALA A 23 -24.83 -10.87 -10.09
N GLN A 24 -24.27 -11.30 -8.96
CA GLN A 24 -23.69 -10.38 -7.98
C GLN A 24 -22.48 -9.73 -8.68
N GLU A 25 -22.72 -8.54 -9.24
CA GLU A 25 -21.62 -7.64 -9.55
C GLU A 25 -20.92 -7.32 -8.23
N THR A 26 -19.81 -8.01 -8.01
CA THR A 26 -18.87 -7.65 -6.92
C THR A 26 -18.34 -6.28 -7.32
N LEU A 27 -18.90 -5.21 -6.77
CA LEU A 27 -18.32 -3.88 -6.87
C LEU A 27 -16.89 -4.01 -6.35
N ALA A 28 -15.92 -3.96 -7.25
CA ALA A 28 -14.52 -3.92 -6.88
C ALA A 28 -14.34 -2.72 -5.95
N GLN A 29 -14.10 -2.97 -4.68
CA GLN A 29 -13.89 -1.91 -3.70
C GLN A 29 -12.69 -1.09 -4.17
N GLU A 30 -12.91 0.21 -4.42
CA GLU A 30 -11.82 1.11 -4.83
C GLU A 30 -10.67 1.00 -3.83
N ALA A 31 -9.45 0.89 -4.36
CA ALA A 31 -8.26 0.83 -3.53
C ALA A 31 -8.13 2.10 -2.68
N PRO A 32 -7.89 1.98 -1.37
CA PRO A 32 -7.78 3.15 -0.51
C PRO A 32 -6.67 4.09 -0.98
N ARG A 33 -6.94 5.39 -0.92
CA ARG A 33 -5.97 6.43 -1.28
C ARG A 33 -5.67 7.30 -0.07
N VAL A 34 -4.40 7.68 0.07
CA VAL A 34 -3.93 8.57 1.13
C VAL A 34 -3.24 9.77 0.51
N LYS A 35 -3.69 10.96 0.88
CA LYS A 35 -3.06 12.23 0.51
C LYS A 35 -2.03 12.60 1.58
N PHE A 36 -0.81 12.83 1.16
CA PHE A 36 0.24 13.43 1.95
C PHE A 36 0.38 14.90 1.59
N ALA A 37 0.16 15.79 2.56
CA ALA A 37 0.48 17.21 2.44
C ALA A 37 1.87 17.45 3.03
N THR A 38 2.80 17.98 2.24
CA THR A 38 4.16 18.25 2.69
C THR A 38 4.55 19.72 2.45
N ASN A 39 5.64 20.17 3.06
CA ASN A 39 6.20 21.49 2.77
C ASN A 39 6.89 21.56 1.38
N ALA A 40 7.03 20.44 0.67
CA ALA A 40 7.53 20.37 -0.72
C ALA A 40 6.40 20.31 -1.76
N GLY A 41 5.15 20.15 -1.32
CA GLY A 41 3.93 19.95 -2.12
C GLY A 41 3.14 18.72 -1.68
N ASP A 42 2.03 18.47 -2.34
CA ASP A 42 1.12 17.37 -2.02
C ASP A 42 1.30 16.21 -3.00
N PHE A 43 1.14 14.98 -2.52
CA PHE A 43 1.07 13.78 -3.36
C PHE A 43 0.04 12.80 -2.83
N VAL A 44 -0.44 11.90 -3.67
CA VAL A 44 -1.42 10.87 -3.31
C VAL A 44 -0.84 9.50 -3.60
N VAL A 45 -0.99 8.59 -2.64
CA VAL A 45 -0.66 7.17 -2.81
C VAL A 45 -1.94 6.33 -2.79
N GLU A 46 -1.97 5.31 -3.61
CA GLU A 46 -2.98 4.26 -3.61
C GLU A 46 -2.37 3.01 -3.02
N VAL A 47 -3.09 2.32 -2.12
CA VAL A 47 -2.59 1.14 -1.42
C VAL A 47 -3.45 -0.09 -1.73
N TYR A 48 -2.84 -1.28 -1.74
CA TYR A 48 -3.43 -2.51 -2.27
C TYR A 48 -3.66 -3.57 -1.18
N PRO A 49 -4.80 -3.52 -0.45
CA PRO A 49 -5.11 -4.45 0.62
C PRO A 49 -5.33 -5.89 0.13
N ASP A 50 -5.67 -6.09 -1.15
CA ASP A 50 -5.79 -7.40 -1.78
C ASP A 50 -4.43 -8.09 -1.99
N LYS A 51 -3.34 -7.31 -2.06
CA LYS A 51 -1.97 -7.80 -2.24
C LYS A 51 -1.24 -7.98 -0.90
N ALA A 52 -1.26 -6.95 -0.05
CA ALA A 52 -0.56 -6.90 1.24
C ALA A 52 -1.50 -6.44 2.37
N PRO A 53 -2.49 -7.26 2.76
CA PRO A 53 -3.57 -6.85 3.66
C PRO A 53 -3.08 -6.36 5.02
N LYS A 54 -2.17 -7.08 5.67
CA LYS A 54 -1.65 -6.72 7.01
C LYS A 54 -0.81 -5.43 6.94
N THR A 55 0.00 -5.30 5.91
CA THR A 55 0.84 -4.11 5.67
C THR A 55 -0.03 -2.87 5.43
N VAL A 56 -1.05 -3.00 4.59
CA VAL A 56 -1.99 -1.90 4.31
C VAL A 56 -2.80 -1.54 5.53
N GLU A 57 -3.32 -2.52 6.29
CA GLU A 57 -4.05 -2.26 7.53
C GLU A 57 -3.18 -1.49 8.54
N ASN A 58 -1.93 -1.95 8.76
CA ASN A 58 -0.95 -1.29 9.61
C ASN A 58 -0.68 0.16 9.16
N PHE A 59 -0.41 0.37 7.88
CA PHE A 59 -0.18 1.70 7.32
C PHE A 59 -1.38 2.62 7.49
N LEU A 60 -2.59 2.17 7.15
CA LEU A 60 -3.82 2.95 7.30
C LEU A 60 -4.15 3.24 8.77
N GLN A 61 -3.76 2.36 9.68
CA GLN A 61 -3.92 2.63 11.12
C GLN A 61 -2.99 3.76 11.57
N TYR A 62 -1.73 3.82 11.11
CA TYR A 62 -0.84 4.96 11.36
C TYR A 62 -1.36 6.26 10.76
N VAL A 63 -2.01 6.22 9.58
CA VAL A 63 -2.69 7.38 9.00
C VAL A 63 -3.82 7.86 9.90
N LYS A 64 -4.69 6.96 10.37
CA LYS A 64 -5.80 7.28 11.30
C LYS A 64 -5.31 7.86 12.62
N ASP A 65 -4.22 7.31 13.16
CA ASP A 65 -3.59 7.76 14.40
C ASP A 65 -2.82 9.08 14.24
N LYS A 66 -2.81 9.67 13.03
CA LYS A 66 -2.02 10.88 12.68
C LYS A 66 -0.53 10.74 13.01
N HIS A 67 -0.03 9.52 12.95
CA HIS A 67 1.36 9.23 13.26
C HIS A 67 2.32 9.98 12.31
N TYR A 68 1.94 10.05 11.04
CA TYR A 68 2.77 10.69 10.00
C TYR A 68 2.82 12.21 10.10
N ASP A 69 1.84 12.83 10.78
CA ASP A 69 1.77 14.28 10.94
C ASP A 69 3.00 14.77 11.73
N GLY A 70 3.73 15.72 11.15
CA GLY A 70 4.98 16.26 11.71
C GLY A 70 6.21 15.37 11.53
N THR A 71 6.10 14.20 10.87
CA THR A 71 7.26 13.40 10.51
C THR A 71 7.98 13.95 9.28
N ILE A 72 9.21 13.50 9.05
CA ILE A 72 10.05 13.95 7.95
C ILE A 72 10.43 12.81 7.01
N PHE A 73 10.79 13.15 5.79
CA PHE A 73 11.63 12.32 4.95
C PHE A 73 13.07 12.45 5.44
N HIS A 74 13.50 11.53 6.29
CA HIS A 74 14.77 11.59 7.00
C HIS A 74 15.95 11.00 6.21
N ARG A 75 15.68 10.25 5.14
CA ARG A 75 16.69 9.65 4.27
C ARG A 75 16.27 9.78 2.81
N VAL A 76 17.07 10.47 2.03
CA VAL A 76 16.84 10.74 0.63
C VAL A 76 18.11 10.43 -0.16
N ILE A 77 18.01 9.47 -1.07
CA ILE A 77 19.11 9.09 -1.97
C ILE A 77 18.60 9.21 -3.40
N ASP A 78 19.13 10.18 -4.13
CA ASP A 78 18.85 10.33 -5.56
C ASP A 78 19.23 9.04 -6.30
N ASN A 79 18.45 8.68 -7.32
CA ASN A 79 18.56 7.40 -8.03
C ASN A 79 18.39 6.13 -7.17
N PHE A 80 17.70 6.23 -6.01
CA PHE A 80 17.34 5.08 -5.21
C PHE A 80 15.93 5.24 -4.61
N MET A 81 15.77 5.95 -3.47
CA MET A 81 14.49 6.08 -2.79
C MET A 81 14.43 7.34 -1.89
N VAL A 82 13.22 7.70 -1.47
CA VAL A 82 12.98 8.67 -0.41
C VAL A 82 12.26 7.96 0.74
N GLN A 83 12.82 7.98 1.95
CA GLN A 83 12.32 7.24 3.12
C GLN A 83 11.86 8.21 4.21
N GLY A 84 10.69 7.93 4.80
CA GLY A 84 10.10 8.79 5.83
C GLY A 84 9.19 8.05 6.79
N GLY A 85 8.49 8.84 7.64
CA GLY A 85 7.44 8.35 8.52
C GLY A 85 7.89 7.83 9.88
N GLY A 86 9.18 7.93 10.24
CA GLY A 86 9.70 7.43 11.52
C GLY A 86 10.19 8.50 12.50
N PHE A 87 10.62 9.66 12.00
CA PHE A 87 11.27 10.70 12.77
C PHE A 87 10.54 12.03 12.64
N ASP A 88 10.54 12.83 13.71
CA ASP A 88 10.07 14.22 13.68
C ASP A 88 11.15 15.17 13.13
N ALA A 89 10.81 16.46 13.00
CA ALA A 89 11.74 17.49 12.48
C ALA A 89 12.95 17.76 13.38
N ARG A 90 12.98 17.23 14.62
CA ARG A 90 14.13 17.27 15.53
C ARG A 90 14.95 15.98 15.49
N TYR A 91 14.62 15.08 14.55
CA TYR A 91 15.20 13.75 14.40
C TYR A 91 14.95 12.82 15.61
N SER A 92 13.90 13.09 16.39
CA SER A 92 13.43 12.17 17.43
C SER A 92 12.58 11.08 16.81
N GLU A 93 12.88 9.81 17.11
CA GLU A 93 12.08 8.69 16.63
C GLU A 93 10.72 8.68 17.30
N LYS A 94 9.65 8.55 16.51
CA LYS A 94 8.27 8.44 17.03
C LYS A 94 8.01 7.02 17.49
N LYS A 95 7.27 6.88 18.60
CA LYS A 95 6.82 5.58 19.11
C LYS A 95 6.01 4.84 18.06
N THR A 96 6.27 3.56 17.90
CA THR A 96 5.58 2.70 16.94
C THR A 96 4.70 1.67 17.63
N ARG A 97 3.79 1.08 16.87
CA ARG A 97 3.00 -0.11 17.24
C ARG A 97 3.90 -1.35 17.11
N ALA A 98 3.36 -2.53 17.45
CA ALA A 98 4.05 -3.79 17.21
C ALA A 98 4.39 -3.93 15.70
N PRO A 99 5.49 -4.62 15.36
CA PRO A 99 5.85 -4.88 13.98
C PRO A 99 4.77 -5.67 13.23
N VAL A 100 4.67 -5.44 11.91
CA VAL A 100 3.81 -6.17 11.01
C VAL A 100 4.58 -7.30 10.31
N ALA A 101 3.92 -8.45 10.13
CA ALA A 101 4.50 -9.57 9.41
C ALA A 101 4.86 -9.19 7.96
N HIS A 102 5.99 -9.69 7.48
CA HIS A 102 6.46 -9.45 6.13
C HIS A 102 5.57 -10.17 5.10
N GLU A 103 5.04 -9.44 4.12
CA GLU A 103 4.13 -9.97 3.10
C GLU A 103 4.69 -9.91 1.67
N GLY A 104 5.97 -9.59 1.49
CA GLY A 104 6.53 -9.29 0.17
C GLY A 104 6.39 -10.45 -0.84
N ARG A 105 6.67 -11.69 -0.44
CA ARG A 105 6.55 -12.87 -1.31
C ARG A 105 5.10 -13.16 -1.66
N GLU A 106 4.22 -13.11 -0.67
CA GLU A 106 2.78 -13.33 -0.84
C GLU A 106 2.15 -12.24 -1.71
N ALA A 107 2.58 -10.99 -1.53
CA ALA A 107 2.12 -9.87 -2.34
C ALA A 107 2.48 -10.07 -3.82
N LEU A 108 3.73 -10.43 -4.12
CA LEU A 108 4.15 -10.73 -5.49
C LEU A 108 3.41 -11.94 -6.07
N ALA A 109 3.22 -13.00 -5.30
CA ALA A 109 2.47 -14.20 -5.74
C ALA A 109 1.01 -13.88 -6.09
N LYS A 110 0.42 -12.86 -5.45
CA LYS A 110 -0.91 -12.33 -5.76
C LYS A 110 -0.92 -11.30 -6.90
N GLY A 111 0.17 -11.16 -7.65
CA GLY A 111 0.30 -10.16 -8.72
C GLY A 111 0.50 -8.73 -8.21
N GLY A 112 1.06 -8.55 -7.02
CA GLY A 112 1.45 -7.26 -6.48
C GLY A 112 2.60 -6.60 -7.24
N LEU A 113 2.84 -5.33 -6.94
CA LEU A 113 3.87 -4.54 -7.61
C LEU A 113 5.28 -4.94 -7.14
N LYS A 114 6.24 -4.75 -8.03
CA LYS A 114 7.68 -4.78 -7.74
C LYS A 114 8.16 -3.41 -7.25
N ASN A 115 9.42 -3.34 -6.82
CA ASN A 115 10.07 -2.08 -6.43
C ASN A 115 10.44 -1.26 -7.67
N LEU A 116 9.42 -0.72 -8.36
CA LEU A 116 9.54 0.14 -9.53
C LEU A 116 9.39 1.61 -9.14
N VAL A 117 9.77 2.53 -10.03
CA VAL A 117 9.56 3.97 -9.82
C VAL A 117 8.14 4.27 -9.38
N GLY A 118 8.01 5.08 -8.32
CA GLY A 118 6.73 5.51 -7.75
C GLY A 118 6.06 4.51 -6.81
N THR A 119 6.59 3.30 -6.64
CA THR A 119 6.01 2.33 -5.70
C THR A 119 6.41 2.63 -4.26
N LEU A 120 5.48 2.27 -3.35
CA LEU A 120 5.58 2.46 -1.91
C LEU A 120 5.88 1.12 -1.24
N ALA A 121 6.95 1.04 -0.46
CA ALA A 121 7.36 -0.18 0.25
C ALA A 121 7.65 0.09 1.74
N MET A 122 7.48 -0.94 2.58
CA MET A 122 7.78 -0.84 4.01
C MET A 122 9.28 -0.90 4.25
N ALA A 123 9.79 0.08 4.98
CA ALA A 123 11.14 0.02 5.53
C ALA A 123 11.18 -0.97 6.72
N ARG A 124 12.33 -1.61 6.90
CA ARG A 124 12.60 -2.58 7.96
C ARG A 124 14.08 -2.58 8.34
N THR A 125 14.41 -3.20 9.46
CA THR A 125 15.79 -3.54 9.80
C THR A 125 16.25 -4.80 9.02
N ASN A 126 17.37 -5.39 9.40
CA ASN A 126 17.81 -6.68 8.84
C ASN A 126 16.82 -7.82 9.17
N ASP A 127 16.05 -7.72 10.25
CA ASP A 127 14.98 -8.65 10.54
C ASP A 127 13.78 -8.37 9.59
N PRO A 128 13.37 -9.34 8.76
CA PRO A 128 12.22 -9.20 7.87
C PRO A 128 10.90 -8.88 8.59
N GLN A 129 10.78 -9.28 9.86
CA GLN A 129 9.57 -9.10 10.68
C GLN A 129 9.58 -7.80 11.51
N SER A 130 10.48 -6.84 11.20
CA SER A 130 10.66 -5.63 12.00
C SER A 130 9.95 -4.39 11.46
N ALA A 131 9.23 -4.48 10.35
CA ALA A 131 8.55 -3.33 9.75
C ALA A 131 7.47 -2.77 10.69
N THR A 132 7.45 -1.43 10.86
CA THR A 132 6.46 -0.74 11.70
C THR A 132 5.76 0.39 10.96
N ALA A 133 6.22 1.64 11.10
CA ALA A 133 5.60 2.83 10.49
C ALA A 133 6.35 3.35 9.27
N GLN A 134 7.69 3.15 9.22
CA GLN A 134 8.50 3.75 8.17
C GLN A 134 8.25 3.12 6.81
N PHE A 135 8.21 3.97 5.80
CA PHE A 135 8.05 3.58 4.40
C PHE A 135 9.06 4.30 3.51
N PHE A 136 9.26 3.79 2.31
CA PHE A 136 10.00 4.50 1.28
C PHE A 136 9.26 4.49 -0.05
N ILE A 137 9.52 5.51 -0.87
CA ILE A 137 9.03 5.62 -2.23
C ILE A 137 10.23 5.45 -3.17
N ASN A 138 10.14 4.49 -4.08
CA ASN A 138 11.17 4.24 -5.07
C ASN A 138 11.22 5.39 -6.08
N VAL A 139 12.40 5.96 -6.34
CA VAL A 139 12.61 7.00 -7.37
C VAL A 139 13.38 6.47 -8.57
N LYS A 140 13.71 5.19 -8.54
CA LYS A 140 14.30 4.38 -9.61
C LYS A 140 13.73 2.96 -9.51
N ASP A 141 13.86 2.18 -10.58
CA ASP A 141 13.58 0.73 -10.54
C ASP A 141 14.67 0.01 -9.76
N ASN A 142 14.28 -0.58 -8.64
CA ASN A 142 15.16 -1.20 -7.66
C ASN A 142 14.89 -2.71 -7.55
N ALA A 143 15.04 -3.44 -8.65
CA ALA A 143 14.75 -4.87 -8.73
C ALA A 143 15.48 -5.73 -7.68
N PHE A 144 16.63 -5.27 -7.17
CA PHE A 144 17.37 -5.95 -6.10
C PHE A 144 16.66 -5.90 -4.73
N LEU A 145 15.62 -5.05 -4.58
CA LEU A 145 14.75 -4.98 -3.40
C LEU A 145 13.55 -5.92 -3.49
N ASP A 146 13.34 -6.56 -4.64
CA ASP A 146 12.20 -7.47 -4.81
C ASP A 146 12.42 -8.76 -4.03
N PRO A 147 11.37 -9.28 -3.37
CA PRO A 147 11.42 -10.59 -2.74
C PRO A 147 11.81 -11.70 -3.72
N SER A 148 12.65 -12.61 -3.26
CA SER A 148 13.11 -13.78 -4.01
C SER A 148 13.06 -15.04 -3.15
N THR A 149 13.53 -16.17 -3.67
CA THR A 149 13.68 -17.40 -2.88
C THR A 149 14.79 -17.29 -1.83
N GLN A 150 15.82 -16.47 -2.08
CA GLN A 150 16.99 -16.28 -1.21
C GLN A 150 16.86 -15.07 -0.29
N ASP A 151 16.11 -14.04 -0.68
CA ASP A 151 15.94 -12.79 0.07
C ASP A 151 14.46 -12.46 0.30
N PHE A 152 14.15 -11.97 1.49
CA PHE A 152 12.81 -11.50 1.81
C PHE A 152 12.43 -10.24 1.00
N GLY A 153 13.41 -9.43 0.62
CA GLY A 153 13.18 -8.15 -0.05
C GLY A 153 12.36 -7.18 0.79
N TYR A 154 11.57 -6.36 0.12
CA TYR A 154 10.70 -5.37 0.76
C TYR A 154 9.26 -5.52 0.26
N THR A 155 8.30 -5.41 1.18
CA THR A 155 6.87 -5.49 0.84
C THR A 155 6.42 -4.21 0.16
N VAL A 156 6.19 -4.26 -1.16
CA VAL A 156 5.51 -3.19 -1.90
C VAL A 156 4.01 -3.30 -1.63
N PHE A 157 3.39 -2.22 -1.17
CA PHE A 157 1.99 -2.21 -0.77
C PHE A 157 1.15 -1.09 -1.40
N GLY A 158 1.78 -0.23 -2.23
CA GLY A 158 1.10 0.87 -2.89
C GLY A 158 1.96 1.56 -3.93
N LYS A 159 1.42 2.62 -4.51
CA LYS A 159 2.13 3.49 -5.46
C LYS A 159 1.64 4.93 -5.38
N VAL A 160 2.45 5.86 -5.81
CA VAL A 160 2.06 7.26 -6.06
C VAL A 160 1.17 7.32 -7.30
N THR A 161 -0.02 7.91 -7.16
CA THR A 161 -0.99 8.08 -8.25
C THR A 161 -1.14 9.54 -8.68
N SER A 162 -0.69 10.48 -7.85
CA SER A 162 -0.67 11.93 -8.16
C SER A 162 0.45 12.60 -7.38
N GLY A 163 1.04 13.65 -7.92
CA GLY A 163 2.11 14.40 -7.26
C GLY A 163 3.49 13.75 -7.39
N MET A 164 3.75 12.94 -8.42
CA MET A 164 5.08 12.35 -8.64
C MET A 164 6.16 13.43 -8.83
N GLU A 165 5.81 14.60 -9.35
CA GLU A 165 6.69 15.76 -9.46
C GLU A 165 7.15 16.29 -8.09
N VAL A 166 6.34 16.10 -7.03
CA VAL A 166 6.75 16.42 -5.65
C VAL A 166 7.82 15.43 -5.18
N ILE A 167 7.66 14.15 -5.46
CA ILE A 167 8.66 13.12 -5.15
C ILE A 167 9.97 13.40 -5.90
N GLN A 168 9.89 13.87 -7.17
CA GLN A 168 11.07 14.28 -7.95
C GLN A 168 11.76 15.52 -7.32
N LYS A 169 11.01 16.47 -6.76
CA LYS A 169 11.59 17.60 -6.00
C LYS A 169 12.27 17.11 -4.73
N ILE A 170 11.63 16.22 -3.97
CA ILE A 170 12.18 15.67 -2.72
C ILE A 170 13.49 14.93 -2.98
N LYS A 171 13.57 14.08 -4.01
CA LYS A 171 14.79 13.31 -4.29
C LYS A 171 15.98 14.18 -4.68
N ALA A 172 15.74 15.38 -5.21
CA ALA A 172 16.76 16.30 -5.71
C ALA A 172 17.28 17.28 -4.65
N VAL A 173 16.77 17.25 -3.41
CA VAL A 173 17.22 18.18 -2.36
C VAL A 173 18.66 17.87 -1.93
N PRO A 174 19.46 18.87 -1.55
CA PRO A 174 20.77 18.66 -0.97
C PRO A 174 20.67 17.85 0.32
N THR A 175 21.49 16.80 0.43
CA THR A 175 21.55 15.92 1.60
C THR A 175 22.91 16.03 2.32
N GLY A 176 22.98 15.52 3.53
CA GLY A 176 24.18 15.48 4.36
C GLY A 176 23.87 14.85 5.73
N PRO A 177 24.84 14.95 6.68
CA PRO A 177 24.62 14.48 8.04
C PRO A 177 23.59 15.34 8.77
N ALA A 178 22.65 14.72 9.49
CA ALA A 178 21.72 15.39 10.40
C ALA A 178 21.12 14.40 11.42
N GLY A 179 20.95 14.84 12.68
CA GLY A 179 20.48 13.98 13.76
C GLY A 179 21.33 12.71 13.89
N PRO A 180 20.74 11.51 13.95
CA PRO A 180 21.48 10.25 14.04
C PRO A 180 22.03 9.77 12.68
N PHE A 181 21.77 10.49 11.58
CA PHE A 181 22.14 10.08 10.22
C PHE A 181 23.48 10.72 9.82
N GLY A 182 24.45 9.88 9.45
CA GLY A 182 25.78 10.34 9.01
C GLY A 182 25.80 10.87 7.57
N SER A 183 24.74 10.59 6.79
CA SER A 183 24.57 11.02 5.40
C SER A 183 23.08 11.00 5.01
N ASP A 184 22.78 11.40 3.81
CA ASP A 184 21.46 11.21 3.13
C ASP A 184 20.26 11.89 3.81
N ALA A 185 20.43 12.63 4.90
CA ALA A 185 19.35 13.44 5.46
C ALA A 185 19.23 14.76 4.67
N PRO A 186 18.02 15.19 4.28
CA PRO A 186 17.82 16.50 3.67
C PRO A 186 18.36 17.63 4.56
N LYS A 187 19.22 18.51 4.01
CA LYS A 187 19.75 19.66 4.76
C LYS A 187 18.66 20.62 5.24
N THR A 188 17.56 20.73 4.48
CA THR A 188 16.33 21.38 4.91
C THR A 188 15.28 20.29 5.10
N PRO A 189 14.71 20.11 6.31
CA PRO A 189 13.75 19.04 6.57
C PRO A 189 12.54 19.09 5.62
N ILE A 190 12.23 17.97 5.02
CA ILE A 190 10.99 17.75 4.25
C ILE A 190 9.95 17.18 5.20
N ILE A 191 8.98 17.99 5.58
CA ILE A 191 7.99 17.70 6.63
C ILE A 191 6.70 17.20 6.00
N ILE A 192 6.18 16.10 6.49
CA ILE A 192 4.82 15.63 6.24
C ILE A 192 3.90 16.40 7.20
N ASN A 193 3.18 17.39 6.70
CA ASN A 193 2.25 18.19 7.51
C ASN A 193 1.04 17.37 7.93
N SER A 194 0.54 16.51 7.03
CA SER A 194 -0.53 15.55 7.34
C SER A 194 -0.56 14.40 6.33
N ALA A 195 -1.12 13.25 6.78
CA ALA A 195 -1.48 12.13 5.94
C ALA A 195 -2.96 11.79 6.19
N THR A 196 -3.81 11.85 5.14
CA THR A 196 -5.27 11.70 5.27
C THR A 196 -5.84 10.78 4.19
N LEU A 197 -6.84 9.96 4.58
CA LEU A 197 -7.61 9.18 3.60
C LEU A 197 -8.36 10.13 2.64
N VAL A 198 -8.28 9.82 1.36
CA VAL A 198 -9.06 10.48 0.30
C VAL A 198 -10.33 9.65 0.08
N LYS A 199 -11.48 10.32 0.02
CA LYS A 199 -12.77 9.72 -0.34
C LYS A 199 -12.91 9.65 -1.84
#